data_53689b6f3e21281cad6205dc55324328
#
_entry.id   53689b6f3e21281cad6205dc55324328
#
_cell.length_a   1.000
_cell.length_b   1.000
_cell.length_c   1.000
_cell.angle_alpha   90.00
_cell.angle_beta   90.00
_cell.angle_gamma   90.00
#
_symmetry.space_group_name_H-M   'P 1'
#
loop_
_entity.id
_entity.type
_entity.pdbx_description
1 polymer ?
#
loop_
_entity_poly.entity_id
_entity_poly.type
_entity_poly.pdbx_seq_one_letter_code
_entity_poly.pdbx_strand_id
1 'polypeptide(L)'
;DNFGSYTRIEIRNLTQNGTLKIKGLSPKTAENPYNDNFIVEIRSNGMQILNLVNIEKYVAGVVEAESGKDRPMEYYKVQSIISRTYALANIRRHADEGFQLCDQVHCQVYNGKSRFVPIIKQAVAATRGIVMVDSDINLASAAFSSNCGGKTRNSEDVWSKKLSYLKTVTDTFCLQSEHTAWKKSIDL
;
A
#
# COMPACT_ATOMS: atom_id res chain seq x y z
N ASP A 1 12.06 6.86 34.34
CA ASP A 1 12.15 5.52 34.95
C ASP A 1 12.88 4.60 33.96
N ASN A 2 13.85 3.86 34.45
CA ASN A 2 14.59 2.89 33.63
C ASN A 2 13.92 1.52 33.78
N PHE A 3 13.26 1.04 32.73
CA PHE A 3 12.56 -0.26 32.71
C PHE A 3 13.46 -1.43 32.27
N GLY A 4 14.79 -1.24 32.17
CA GLY A 4 15.74 -2.27 31.76
C GLY A 4 16.08 -2.21 30.27
N SER A 5 16.86 -3.22 29.79
CA SER A 5 17.25 -3.37 28.39
C SER A 5 16.48 -4.53 27.76
N TYR A 6 15.86 -4.28 26.61
CA TYR A 6 15.04 -5.25 25.89
C TYR A 6 15.45 -5.33 24.43
N THR A 7 15.42 -6.51 23.84
CA THR A 7 15.65 -6.72 22.39
C THR A 7 14.35 -6.66 21.59
N ARG A 8 13.19 -6.76 22.28
CA ARG A 8 11.85 -6.69 21.68
C ARG A 8 10.88 -6.04 22.66
N ILE A 9 10.10 -5.10 22.17
CA ILE A 9 9.01 -4.42 22.89
C ILE A 9 7.74 -4.50 22.04
N GLU A 10 6.63 -4.89 22.65
CA GLU A 10 5.30 -4.82 22.04
C GLU A 10 4.51 -3.67 22.65
N ILE A 11 4.05 -2.75 21.80
CA ILE A 11 3.20 -1.62 22.19
C ILE A 11 1.79 -1.93 21.75
N ARG A 12 0.90 -2.15 22.70
CA ARG A 12 -0.51 -2.48 22.44
C ARG A 12 -1.42 -1.29 22.57
N ASN A 13 -2.29 -1.12 21.58
CA ASN A 13 -3.37 -0.17 21.66
C ASN A 13 -4.54 -0.81 22.43
N LEU A 14 -4.86 -0.27 23.59
CA LEU A 14 -5.90 -0.81 24.48
C LEU A 14 -7.32 -0.42 24.04
N THR A 15 -7.47 0.43 23.03
CA THR A 15 -8.79 0.88 22.55
C THR A 15 -8.99 0.50 21.08
N GLN A 16 -10.20 0.07 20.70
CA GLN A 16 -10.51 -0.35 19.32
C GLN A 16 -10.21 0.73 18.26
N ASN A 17 -10.31 2.01 18.62
CA ASN A 17 -10.09 3.15 17.73
C ASN A 17 -8.87 3.99 18.13
N GLY A 18 -8.06 3.50 19.04
CA GLY A 18 -6.86 4.17 19.48
C GLY A 18 -5.87 4.40 18.33
N THR A 19 -5.03 5.38 18.51
CA THR A 19 -4.01 5.75 17.53
C THR A 19 -2.69 5.86 18.25
N LEU A 20 -1.69 5.15 17.75
CA LEU A 20 -0.31 5.33 18.12
C LEU A 20 0.34 6.31 17.14
N LYS A 21 1.24 7.14 17.61
CA LYS A 21 1.94 8.12 16.79
C LYS A 21 3.42 7.85 16.81
N ILE A 22 4.03 7.86 15.64
CA ILE A 22 5.47 7.71 15.47
C ILE A 22 6.02 8.98 14.83
N LYS A 23 7.14 9.45 15.38
CA LYS A 23 7.87 10.60 14.88
C LYS A 23 9.37 10.32 14.99
N GLY A 24 10.08 10.45 13.88
CA GLY A 24 11.55 10.41 13.89
C GLY A 24 12.11 11.68 14.52
N LEU A 25 13.11 11.51 15.37
CA LEU A 25 13.82 12.63 16.01
C LEU A 25 15.08 13.02 15.22
N SER A 26 15.76 12.02 14.62
CA SER A 26 16.96 12.25 13.82
C SER A 26 17.04 11.16 12.72
N PRO A 27 16.85 11.50 11.43
CA PRO A 27 16.34 12.78 10.92
C PRO A 27 14.93 13.06 11.40
N LYS A 28 14.59 14.35 11.55
CA LYS A 28 13.25 14.76 11.97
C LYS A 28 12.22 14.44 10.88
N THR A 29 11.26 13.60 11.19
CA THR A 29 10.16 13.24 10.26
C THR A 29 8.82 13.80 10.74
N ALA A 30 7.83 13.83 9.84
CA ALA A 30 6.46 14.14 10.21
C ALA A 30 5.92 13.09 11.19
N GLU A 31 5.07 13.53 12.12
CA GLU A 31 4.35 12.65 13.02
C GLU A 31 3.22 11.97 12.28
N ASN A 32 3.28 10.65 12.15
CA ASN A 32 2.26 9.85 11.51
C ASN A 32 1.45 9.05 12.54
N PRO A 33 0.12 9.10 12.49
CA PRO A 33 -0.73 8.24 13.28
C PRO A 33 -0.87 6.86 12.63
N TYR A 34 -0.92 5.82 13.45
CA TYR A 34 -1.09 4.43 13.03
C TYR A 34 -2.23 3.77 13.80
N ASN A 35 -2.87 2.80 13.17
CA ASN A 35 -3.84 1.94 13.82
C ASN A 35 -3.15 0.75 14.50
N ASP A 36 -3.84 0.19 15.50
CA ASP A 36 -3.54 -1.07 16.16
C ASP A 36 -2.18 -1.08 16.90
N ASN A 37 -1.36 -2.11 16.77
CA ASN A 37 -0.22 -2.36 17.64
C ASN A 37 1.11 -2.17 16.94
N PHE A 38 2.18 -2.05 17.73
CA PHE A 38 3.56 -2.05 17.23
C PHE A 38 4.41 -3.11 17.91
N ILE A 39 5.39 -3.61 17.15
CA ILE A 39 6.55 -4.32 17.67
C ILE A 39 7.78 -3.48 17.32
N VAL A 40 8.63 -3.28 18.30
CA VAL A 40 9.96 -2.67 18.14
C VAL A 40 10.99 -3.73 18.47
N GLU A 41 11.86 -4.04 17.52
CA GLU A 41 12.88 -5.09 17.66
C GLU A 41 14.27 -4.55 17.30
N ILE A 42 15.26 -5.03 18.03
CA ILE A 42 16.67 -4.83 17.66
C ILE A 42 17.08 -5.94 16.71
N ARG A 43 17.59 -5.56 15.56
CA ARG A 43 18.14 -6.45 14.54
C ARG A 43 19.62 -6.16 14.32
N SER A 44 20.32 -7.04 13.59
CA SER A 44 21.76 -6.88 13.29
C SER A 44 22.10 -5.58 12.57
N ASN A 45 21.16 -5.07 11.77
CA ASN A 45 21.29 -3.85 10.95
C ASN A 45 20.62 -2.60 11.57
N GLY A 46 20.14 -2.69 12.83
CA GLY A 46 19.50 -1.55 13.52
C GLY A 46 18.18 -1.90 14.18
N MET A 47 17.36 -0.89 14.41
CA MET A 47 16.05 -1.02 15.03
C MET A 47 14.96 -1.16 13.96
N GLN A 48 14.16 -2.23 14.05
CA GLN A 48 13.01 -2.47 13.20
C GLN A 48 11.72 -2.11 13.94
N ILE A 49 10.82 -1.37 13.29
CA ILE A 49 9.51 -1.01 13.83
C ILE A 49 8.43 -1.61 12.92
N LEU A 50 7.60 -2.47 13.47
CA LEU A 50 6.54 -3.18 12.76
C LEU A 50 5.17 -2.72 13.26
N ASN A 51 4.29 -2.31 12.34
CA ASN A 51 2.89 -2.03 12.65
C ASN A 51 2.05 -3.30 12.44
N LEU A 52 1.53 -3.88 13.50
CA LEU A 52 0.59 -4.99 13.46
C LEU A 52 -0.81 -4.43 13.25
N VAL A 53 -1.23 -4.30 12.01
CA VAL A 53 -2.46 -3.63 11.62
C VAL A 53 -3.46 -4.58 10.98
N ASN A 54 -4.75 -4.37 11.25
CA ASN A 54 -5.83 -5.08 10.54
C ASN A 54 -5.80 -4.75 9.05
N ILE A 55 -6.01 -5.76 8.18
CA ILE A 55 -5.93 -5.61 6.72
C ILE A 55 -6.83 -4.49 6.18
N GLU A 56 -8.05 -4.32 6.67
CA GLU A 56 -8.96 -3.28 6.18
C GLU A 56 -8.50 -1.87 6.58
N LYS A 57 -7.90 -1.73 7.77
CA LYS A 57 -7.30 -0.48 8.22
C LYS A 57 -6.02 -0.15 7.42
N TYR A 58 -5.22 -1.18 7.10
CA TYR A 58 -4.05 -1.05 6.22
C TYR A 58 -4.48 -0.60 4.82
N VAL A 59 -5.46 -1.28 4.21
CA VAL A 59 -5.98 -0.93 2.88
C VAL A 59 -6.48 0.51 2.85
N ALA A 60 -7.19 0.98 3.88
CA ALA A 60 -7.64 2.37 3.92
C ALA A 60 -6.47 3.38 3.90
N GLY A 61 -5.38 3.07 4.61
CA GLY A 61 -4.17 3.90 4.61
C GLY A 61 -3.44 3.89 3.25
N VAL A 62 -3.35 2.71 2.62
CA VAL A 62 -2.75 2.56 1.28
C VAL A 62 -3.57 3.30 0.23
N VAL A 63 -4.90 3.10 0.20
CA VAL A 63 -5.79 3.77 -0.76
C VAL A 63 -5.68 5.28 -0.66
N GLU A 64 -5.58 5.84 0.55
CA GLU A 64 -5.39 7.28 0.73
C GLU A 64 -4.03 7.74 0.20
N ALA A 65 -2.97 6.99 0.46
CA ALA A 65 -1.62 7.33 0.02
C ALA A 65 -1.44 7.26 -1.51
N GLU A 66 -2.04 6.23 -2.15
CA GLU A 66 -1.90 5.98 -3.60
C GLU A 66 -2.88 6.80 -4.45
N SER A 67 -4.10 7.05 -3.95
CA SER A 67 -5.16 7.66 -4.74
C SER A 67 -5.33 9.15 -4.52
N GLY A 68 -4.83 9.67 -3.39
CA GLY A 68 -5.06 11.04 -2.97
C GLY A 68 -6.53 11.31 -2.61
N LYS A 69 -6.93 12.59 -2.74
CA LYS A 69 -8.26 13.09 -2.40
C LYS A 69 -9.12 13.30 -3.65
N ASP A 70 -10.39 13.55 -3.42
CA ASP A 70 -11.33 14.04 -4.43
C ASP A 70 -11.59 13.07 -5.60
N ARG A 71 -11.62 11.76 -5.29
CA ARG A 71 -12.03 10.72 -6.23
C ARG A 71 -13.44 10.22 -5.90
N PRO A 72 -14.21 9.74 -6.91
CA PRO A 72 -15.54 9.17 -6.66
C PRO A 72 -15.46 7.87 -5.85
N MET A 73 -16.56 7.51 -5.19
CA MET A 73 -16.70 6.30 -4.37
C MET A 73 -16.27 5.04 -5.11
N GLU A 74 -16.70 4.88 -6.36
CA GLU A 74 -16.40 3.68 -7.16
C GLU A 74 -14.89 3.55 -7.45
N TYR A 75 -14.18 4.64 -7.64
CA TYR A 75 -12.72 4.64 -7.78
C TYR A 75 -12.06 4.08 -6.51
N TYR A 76 -12.48 4.55 -5.32
CA TYR A 76 -11.94 4.05 -4.05
C TYR A 76 -12.31 2.59 -3.78
N LYS A 77 -13.49 2.13 -4.23
CA LYS A 77 -13.86 0.71 -4.13
C LYS A 77 -12.93 -0.17 -4.97
N VAL A 78 -12.70 0.21 -6.23
CA VAL A 78 -11.77 -0.51 -7.12
C VAL A 78 -10.36 -0.52 -6.52
N GLN A 79 -9.86 0.64 -6.09
CA GLN A 79 -8.53 0.74 -5.49
C GLN A 79 -8.42 -0.08 -4.19
N SER A 80 -9.49 -0.18 -3.40
CA SER A 80 -9.53 -1.01 -2.20
C SER A 80 -9.39 -2.51 -2.51
N ILE A 81 -10.07 -2.98 -3.56
CA ILE A 81 -9.98 -4.37 -4.02
C ILE A 81 -8.57 -4.66 -4.55
N ILE A 82 -8.01 -3.77 -5.39
CA ILE A 82 -6.65 -3.88 -5.93
C ILE A 82 -5.62 -3.95 -4.79
N SER A 83 -5.64 -2.98 -3.86
CA SER A 83 -4.68 -2.90 -2.77
C SER A 83 -4.77 -4.09 -1.82
N ARG A 84 -5.98 -4.58 -1.53
CA ARG A 84 -6.18 -5.78 -0.70
C ARG A 84 -5.64 -7.03 -1.39
N THR A 85 -5.92 -7.19 -2.68
CA THR A 85 -5.42 -8.32 -3.48
C THR A 85 -3.90 -8.33 -3.51
N TYR A 86 -3.28 -7.18 -3.80
CA TYR A 86 -1.83 -7.05 -3.79
C TYR A 86 -1.20 -7.40 -2.44
N ALA A 87 -1.76 -6.87 -1.35
CA ALA A 87 -1.25 -7.12 -0.01
C ALA A 87 -1.25 -8.61 0.34
N LEU A 88 -2.36 -9.29 0.06
CA LEU A 88 -2.50 -10.73 0.32
C LEU A 88 -1.64 -11.59 -0.61
N ALA A 89 -1.53 -11.23 -1.89
CA ALA A 89 -0.67 -11.92 -2.86
C ALA A 89 0.81 -11.83 -2.50
N ASN A 90 1.23 -10.75 -1.84
CA ASN A 90 2.63 -10.48 -1.50
C ASN A 90 2.94 -10.60 0.00
N ILE A 91 2.06 -11.22 0.78
CA ILE A 91 2.17 -11.27 2.27
C ILE A 91 3.46 -11.92 2.78
N ARG A 92 4.17 -12.67 1.94
CA ARG A 92 5.45 -13.32 2.28
C ARG A 92 6.67 -12.62 1.67
N ARG A 93 6.50 -11.43 1.08
CA ARG A 93 7.56 -10.76 0.31
C ARG A 93 8.82 -10.48 1.13
N HIS A 94 8.66 -10.19 2.41
CA HIS A 94 9.74 -9.90 3.36
C HIS A 94 9.80 -10.91 4.52
N ALA A 95 9.38 -12.16 4.27
CA ALA A 95 9.35 -13.19 5.32
C ALA A 95 10.73 -13.44 5.95
N ASP A 96 11.79 -13.44 5.14
CA ASP A 96 13.17 -13.62 5.60
C ASP A 96 13.70 -12.43 6.42
N GLU A 97 13.06 -11.25 6.27
CA GLU A 97 13.37 -10.04 7.04
C GLU A 97 12.50 -9.92 8.30
N GLY A 98 11.56 -10.87 8.52
CA GLY A 98 10.71 -10.97 9.70
C GLY A 98 9.46 -10.08 9.67
N PHE A 99 9.04 -9.58 8.49
CA PHE A 99 7.78 -8.85 8.31
C PHE A 99 7.10 -9.22 6.97
N GLN A 100 5.91 -8.67 6.71
CA GLN A 100 5.13 -9.02 5.54
C GLN A 100 5.33 -8.05 4.37
N LEU A 101 5.09 -6.77 4.59
CA LEU A 101 5.17 -5.71 3.58
C LEU A 101 5.92 -4.51 4.15
N CYS A 102 6.74 -3.86 3.34
CA CYS A 102 7.30 -2.56 3.69
C CYS A 102 6.29 -1.44 3.39
N ASP A 103 6.53 -0.26 3.93
CA ASP A 103 5.68 0.92 3.78
C ASP A 103 6.04 1.81 2.56
N GLN A 104 6.97 1.33 1.71
CA GLN A 104 7.51 2.07 0.57
C GLN A 104 6.92 1.59 -0.76
N VAL A 105 7.22 2.32 -1.84
CA VAL A 105 6.82 1.99 -3.23
C VAL A 105 7.21 0.58 -3.70
N HIS A 106 8.19 -0.05 -3.06
CA HIS A 106 8.58 -1.43 -3.34
C HIS A 106 7.44 -2.42 -3.07
N CYS A 107 6.61 -2.16 -2.06
CA CYS A 107 5.37 -2.88 -1.80
C CYS A 107 4.16 -2.01 -2.16
N GLN A 108 3.69 -1.21 -1.23
CA GLN A 108 2.64 -0.20 -1.40
C GLN A 108 2.92 0.94 -0.43
N VAL A 109 2.74 2.18 -0.86
CA VAL A 109 2.95 3.32 0.02
C VAL A 109 1.93 3.29 1.16
N TYR A 110 2.43 3.21 2.40
CA TYR A 110 1.62 3.18 3.60
C TYR A 110 2.09 4.22 4.61
N ASN A 111 1.36 5.32 4.73
CA ASN A 111 1.66 6.43 5.63
C ASN A 111 0.88 6.36 6.96
N GLY A 112 0.44 5.15 7.35
CA GLY A 112 -0.33 4.92 8.56
C GLY A 112 -1.84 5.05 8.38
N LYS A 113 -2.53 5.53 9.41
CA LYS A 113 -3.99 5.63 9.48
C LYS A 113 -4.55 6.64 8.48
N SER A 114 -5.52 6.21 7.66
CA SER A 114 -6.32 7.13 6.83
C SER A 114 -6.96 8.24 7.69
N ARG A 115 -6.70 9.50 7.34
CA ARG A 115 -7.03 10.67 8.16
C ARG A 115 -8.08 11.58 7.55
N PHE A 116 -8.02 11.76 6.23
CA PHE A 116 -8.59 12.92 5.58
C PHE A 116 -9.84 12.61 4.76
N VAL A 117 -10.05 11.35 4.36
CA VAL A 117 -11.10 11.01 3.39
C VAL A 117 -12.06 9.96 3.96
N PRO A 118 -13.15 10.37 4.65
CA PRO A 118 -14.14 9.44 5.21
C PRO A 118 -14.71 8.47 4.17
N ILE A 119 -14.89 8.90 2.93
CA ILE A 119 -15.38 8.10 1.81
C ILE A 119 -14.47 6.88 1.51
N ILE A 120 -13.15 6.98 1.75
CA ILE A 120 -12.24 5.83 1.61
C ILE A 120 -12.62 4.72 2.59
N LYS A 121 -12.90 5.06 3.86
CA LYS A 121 -13.31 4.06 4.85
C LYS A 121 -14.63 3.40 4.48
N GLN A 122 -15.55 4.16 3.90
CA GLN A 122 -16.82 3.62 3.39
C GLN A 122 -16.59 2.68 2.20
N ALA A 123 -15.72 3.06 1.26
CA ALA A 123 -15.37 2.23 0.10
C ALA A 123 -14.70 0.91 0.52
N VAL A 124 -13.74 0.96 1.46
CA VAL A 124 -13.08 -0.22 2.02
C VAL A 124 -14.09 -1.12 2.73
N ALA A 125 -14.99 -0.55 3.54
CA ALA A 125 -16.04 -1.32 4.23
C ALA A 125 -17.01 -1.97 3.23
N ALA A 126 -17.43 -1.25 2.19
CA ALA A 126 -18.33 -1.75 1.15
C ALA A 126 -17.71 -2.88 0.28
N THR A 127 -16.39 -2.97 0.24
CA THR A 127 -15.64 -3.99 -0.50
C THR A 127 -14.88 -4.96 0.41
N ARG A 128 -15.26 -5.02 1.69
CA ARG A 128 -14.58 -5.85 2.68
C ARG A 128 -14.47 -7.31 2.24
N GLY A 129 -13.27 -7.87 2.30
CA GLY A 129 -13.00 -9.26 1.96
C GLY A 129 -13.01 -9.57 0.45
N ILE A 130 -13.36 -8.63 -0.42
CA ILE A 130 -13.35 -8.84 -1.86
C ILE A 130 -11.91 -8.74 -2.38
N VAL A 131 -11.49 -9.75 -3.16
CA VAL A 131 -10.20 -9.84 -3.83
C VAL A 131 -10.38 -10.26 -5.28
N MET A 132 -9.35 -10.01 -6.10
CA MET A 132 -9.30 -10.50 -7.47
C MET A 132 -8.54 -11.82 -7.54
N VAL A 133 -9.07 -12.76 -8.29
CA VAL A 133 -8.43 -14.05 -8.57
C VAL A 133 -8.33 -14.28 -10.08
N ASP A 134 -7.37 -15.10 -10.50
CA ASP A 134 -7.26 -15.60 -11.87
C ASP A 134 -8.19 -16.80 -12.11
N SER A 135 -8.12 -17.42 -13.29
CA SER A 135 -8.91 -18.60 -13.67
C SER A 135 -8.66 -19.81 -12.78
N ASP A 136 -7.52 -19.89 -12.13
CA ASP A 136 -7.10 -20.98 -11.26
C ASP A 136 -7.34 -20.69 -9.78
N ILE A 137 -8.08 -19.61 -9.49
CA ILE A 137 -8.43 -19.13 -8.14
C ILE A 137 -7.18 -18.68 -7.33
N ASN A 138 -6.07 -18.37 -8.00
CA ASN A 138 -4.95 -17.72 -7.35
C ASN A 138 -5.17 -16.21 -7.27
N LEU A 139 -4.65 -15.58 -6.22
CA LEU A 139 -4.69 -14.11 -6.12
C LEU A 139 -4.01 -13.47 -7.33
N ALA A 140 -4.74 -12.58 -8.00
CA ALA A 140 -4.24 -11.92 -9.20
C ALA A 140 -3.09 -10.95 -8.87
N SER A 141 -2.18 -10.78 -9.83
CA SER A 141 -1.22 -9.67 -9.82
C SER A 141 -1.99 -8.38 -10.11
N ALA A 142 -2.36 -7.68 -9.04
CA ALA A 142 -3.22 -6.49 -9.08
C ALA A 142 -2.39 -5.23 -9.40
N ALA A 143 -1.71 -5.23 -10.54
CA ALA A 143 -0.90 -4.10 -10.99
C ALA A 143 -1.78 -2.96 -11.50
N PHE A 144 -1.38 -1.73 -11.22
CA PHE A 144 -2.01 -0.51 -11.73
C PHE A 144 -0.96 0.56 -12.05
N SER A 145 -1.36 1.56 -12.81
CA SER A 145 -0.56 2.74 -13.12
C SER A 145 -1.43 3.99 -13.11
N SER A 146 -0.83 5.15 -12.90
CA SER A 146 -1.54 6.43 -12.91
C SER A 146 -1.98 6.85 -14.31
N ASN A 147 -1.23 6.45 -15.36
CA ASN A 147 -1.52 6.75 -16.75
C ASN A 147 -0.83 5.73 -17.66
N CYS A 148 -1.54 5.19 -18.64
CA CYS A 148 -1.01 4.20 -19.58
C CYS A 148 -0.61 4.82 -20.96
N GLY A 149 -0.82 6.13 -21.16
CA GLY A 149 -0.56 6.80 -22.43
C GLY A 149 -1.51 6.38 -23.55
N GLY A 150 -2.70 5.86 -23.23
CA GLY A 150 -3.74 5.45 -24.17
C GLY A 150 -3.71 3.96 -24.54
N LYS A 151 -2.72 3.20 -24.08
CA LYS A 151 -2.60 1.77 -24.33
C LYS A 151 -1.80 1.08 -23.24
N THR A 152 -2.37 0.07 -22.58
CA THR A 152 -1.65 -0.74 -21.59
C THR A 152 -0.60 -1.64 -22.27
N ARG A 153 0.29 -2.25 -21.49
CA ARG A 153 1.29 -3.21 -21.97
C ARG A 153 0.93 -4.62 -21.53
N ASN A 154 1.38 -5.63 -22.29
CA ASN A 154 1.31 -7.00 -21.80
C ASN A 154 2.27 -7.18 -20.60
N SER A 155 1.94 -8.08 -19.70
CA SER A 155 2.78 -8.33 -18.52
C SER A 155 4.19 -8.78 -18.87
N GLU A 156 4.36 -9.60 -19.90
CA GLU A 156 5.65 -10.09 -20.39
C GLU A 156 6.56 -8.99 -20.97
N ASP A 157 5.97 -7.89 -21.45
CA ASP A 157 6.73 -6.75 -21.97
C ASP A 157 7.30 -5.88 -20.83
N VAL A 158 6.81 -6.05 -19.61
CA VAL A 158 7.19 -5.23 -18.43
C VAL A 158 7.95 -6.06 -17.38
N TRP A 159 7.50 -7.29 -17.10
CA TRP A 159 8.01 -8.11 -15.98
C TRP A 159 8.54 -9.49 -16.41
N SER A 160 8.71 -9.74 -17.70
CA SER A 160 9.19 -11.01 -18.25
C SER A 160 8.30 -12.24 -17.92
N LYS A 161 7.17 -12.05 -17.22
CA LYS A 161 6.20 -13.10 -16.88
C LYS A 161 4.90 -12.87 -17.62
N LYS A 162 4.48 -13.85 -18.41
CA LYS A 162 3.21 -13.82 -19.12
C LYS A 162 2.06 -14.16 -18.18
N LEU A 163 1.14 -13.21 -17.99
CA LEU A 163 -0.10 -13.39 -17.27
C LEU A 163 -1.28 -13.24 -18.24
N SER A 164 -2.12 -14.27 -18.33
CA SER A 164 -3.20 -14.36 -19.32
C SER A 164 -4.22 -13.21 -19.23
N TYR A 165 -4.35 -12.61 -18.05
CA TYR A 165 -5.30 -11.55 -17.75
C TYR A 165 -4.68 -10.13 -17.78
N LEU A 166 -3.35 -9.97 -17.86
CA LEU A 166 -2.67 -8.67 -18.01
C LEU A 166 -2.19 -8.49 -19.45
N LYS A 167 -3.12 -8.19 -20.33
CA LYS A 167 -2.90 -7.98 -21.76
C LYS A 167 -2.99 -6.50 -22.13
N THR A 168 -2.40 -6.18 -23.26
CA THR A 168 -2.56 -4.88 -23.90
C THR A 168 -4.04 -4.57 -24.19
N VAL A 169 -4.51 -3.43 -23.72
CA VAL A 169 -5.85 -2.89 -23.97
C VAL A 169 -5.72 -1.44 -24.38
N THR A 170 -6.51 -1.00 -25.38
CA THR A 170 -6.64 0.40 -25.72
C THR A 170 -7.46 1.11 -24.64
N ASP A 171 -6.92 2.17 -24.06
CA ASP A 171 -7.54 2.98 -23.03
C ASP A 171 -7.49 4.45 -23.44
N THR A 172 -8.58 4.91 -24.03
CA THR A 172 -8.69 6.29 -24.52
C THR A 172 -8.87 7.33 -23.40
N PHE A 173 -9.26 6.91 -22.20
CA PHE A 173 -9.42 7.83 -21.05
C PHE A 173 -8.10 8.47 -20.64
N CYS A 174 -7.01 7.72 -20.68
CA CYS A 174 -5.69 8.23 -20.37
C CYS A 174 -5.22 9.33 -21.33
N LEU A 175 -5.72 9.38 -22.56
CA LEU A 175 -5.36 10.39 -23.55
C LEU A 175 -5.84 11.81 -23.21
N GLN A 176 -6.82 11.91 -22.30
CA GLN A 176 -7.36 13.18 -21.84
C GLN A 176 -6.58 13.80 -20.68
N SER A 177 -5.59 13.08 -20.15
CA SER A 177 -4.76 13.51 -19.03
C SER A 177 -3.61 14.40 -19.50
N GLU A 178 -3.30 15.44 -18.72
CA GLU A 178 -2.11 16.28 -18.91
C GLU A 178 -0.79 15.49 -18.83
N HIS A 179 -0.82 14.29 -18.22
CA HIS A 179 0.33 13.40 -18.08
C HIS A 179 0.50 12.42 -19.24
N THR A 180 -0.29 12.53 -20.30
CA THR A 180 -0.24 11.62 -21.48
C THR A 180 1.06 11.76 -22.26
N ALA A 181 1.61 12.96 -22.35
CA ALA A 181 2.90 13.23 -23.00
C ALA A 181 3.82 14.03 -22.07
N TRP A 182 5.08 13.63 -22.01
CA TRP A 182 6.10 14.37 -21.28
C TRP A 182 7.41 14.40 -22.07
N LYS A 183 8.21 15.43 -21.82
CA LYS A 183 9.55 15.59 -22.40
C LYS A 183 10.53 15.94 -21.31
N LYS A 184 11.69 15.27 -21.29
CA LYS A 184 12.82 15.60 -20.44
C LYS A 184 14.05 15.80 -21.31
N SER A 185 14.74 16.94 -21.16
CA SER A 185 16.05 17.20 -21.78
C SER A 185 17.14 16.84 -20.80
N ILE A 186 18.23 16.26 -21.31
CA ILE A 186 19.43 15.96 -20.54
C ILE A 186 20.56 16.71 -21.27
N ASP A 187 21.25 17.58 -20.55
CA ASP A 187 22.45 18.22 -21.04
C ASP A 187 23.60 17.19 -21.01
N LEU A 188 24.28 17.02 -22.14
CA LEU A 188 25.40 16.09 -22.33
C LEU A 188 26.73 16.77 -21.99
#